data_b2afb285de279c0e70d70237a2daf6c8
#
_entry.id   b2afb285de279c0e70d70237a2daf6c8
#
_cell.length_a   1.000
_cell.length_b   1.000
_cell.length_c   1.000
_cell.angle_alpha   90.00
_cell.angle_beta   90.00
_cell.angle_gamma   90.00
#
_symmetry.space_group_name_H-M   'P 1'
#
loop_
_entity.id
_entity.type
_entity.pdbx_description
1 polymer ?
#
loop_
_entity_poly.entity_id
_entity_poly.type
_entity_poly.pdbx_seq_one_letter_code
_entity_poly.pdbx_strand_id
1 'polypeptide(L)'
;MAKRKKRKNKIVFHLVEWFKSLSKLTGLLIVAVASVLLAGTITWLSEHKTQPQEIHVTQDEFLKVLIPAAQQAYKDYGVLPSVSLAQAILESNWGESLLASKYYNLYGVKGSSAEPNVVLETAEFVNNTWITINGRFRVYESWAESVE
;
A
#
# COMPACT_ATOMS: atom_id res chain seq x y z
N MET A 1 31.86 9.10 75.12
CA MET A 1 30.79 9.63 74.25
C MET A 1 31.12 9.61 72.77
N ALA A 2 32.35 9.51 72.27
CA ALA A 2 32.71 9.56 70.84
C ALA A 2 32.35 8.31 69.99
N LYS A 3 32.30 7.09 70.55
CA LYS A 3 31.96 5.85 69.82
C LYS A 3 30.50 5.78 69.36
N ARG A 4 29.56 6.43 70.05
CA ARG A 4 28.13 6.42 69.71
C ARG A 4 27.78 7.34 68.52
N LYS A 5 28.56 8.43 68.34
CA LYS A 5 28.40 9.41 67.25
C LYS A 5 28.89 8.83 65.91
N LYS A 6 29.99 8.05 65.91
CA LYS A 6 30.57 7.41 64.71
C LYS A 6 29.69 6.31 64.13
N ARG A 7 28.92 5.61 64.99
CA ARG A 7 28.00 4.55 64.58
C ARG A 7 26.71 5.10 63.90
N LYS A 8 26.19 6.25 64.39
CA LYS A 8 25.04 6.92 63.79
C LYS A 8 25.34 7.44 62.39
N ASN A 9 26.51 8.00 62.17
CA ASN A 9 26.89 8.52 60.83
C ASN A 9 27.05 7.41 59.80
N LYS A 10 27.50 6.21 60.16
CA LYS A 10 27.57 5.05 59.25
C LYS A 10 26.19 4.56 58.81
N ILE A 11 25.21 4.55 59.72
CA ILE A 11 23.85 4.10 59.41
C ILE A 11 23.16 5.09 58.46
N VAL A 12 23.32 6.40 58.71
CA VAL A 12 22.74 7.44 57.83
C VAL A 12 23.40 7.40 56.44
N PHE A 13 24.68 7.16 56.34
CA PHE A 13 25.41 7.04 55.07
C PHE A 13 24.88 5.82 54.27
N HIS A 14 24.71 4.66 54.89
CA HIS A 14 24.15 3.47 54.21
C HIS A 14 22.67 3.66 53.78
N LEU A 15 21.88 4.39 54.52
CA LEU A 15 20.52 4.73 54.16
C LEU A 15 20.49 5.66 52.92
N VAL A 16 21.33 6.65 52.88
CA VAL A 16 21.40 7.58 51.74
C VAL A 16 21.88 6.86 50.47
N GLU A 17 22.86 5.99 50.58
CA GLU A 17 23.30 5.15 49.42
C GLU A 17 22.23 4.17 48.99
N TRP A 18 21.48 3.58 49.88
CA TRP A 18 20.37 2.71 49.59
C TRP A 18 19.21 3.45 48.86
N PHE A 19 18.89 4.68 49.32
CA PHE A 19 17.90 5.54 48.64
C PHE A 19 18.36 5.98 47.25
N LYS A 20 19.62 6.29 47.03
CA LYS A 20 20.21 6.61 45.74
C LYS A 20 20.18 5.40 44.77
N SER A 21 20.43 4.20 45.30
CA SER A 21 20.31 2.96 44.55
C SER A 21 18.87 2.67 44.14
N LEU A 22 17.90 2.92 45.03
CA LEU A 22 16.48 2.74 44.78
C LEU A 22 15.99 3.69 43.69
N SER A 23 16.41 4.95 43.67
CA SER A 23 16.05 5.92 42.66
C SER A 23 16.63 5.58 41.27
N LYS A 24 17.80 4.96 41.21
CA LYS A 24 18.38 4.45 39.96
C LYS A 24 17.61 3.23 39.42
N LEU A 25 17.22 2.31 40.30
CA LEU A 25 16.42 1.13 39.93
C LEU A 25 15.01 1.50 39.45
N THR A 26 14.35 2.45 40.12
CA THR A 26 13.03 2.96 39.68
C THR A 26 13.13 3.71 38.36
N GLY A 27 14.19 4.50 38.13
CA GLY A 27 14.44 5.15 36.85
C GLY A 27 14.66 4.15 35.70
N LEU A 28 15.44 3.08 35.94
CA LEU A 28 15.65 2.00 34.97
C LEU A 28 14.34 1.25 34.63
N LEU A 29 13.51 1.01 35.63
CA LEU A 29 12.23 0.32 35.48
C LEU A 29 11.23 1.17 34.66
N ILE A 30 11.19 2.48 34.90
CA ILE A 30 10.36 3.41 34.10
C ILE A 30 10.80 3.43 32.65
N VAL A 31 12.12 3.48 32.38
CA VAL A 31 12.66 3.45 31.00
C VAL A 31 12.33 2.12 30.32
N ALA A 32 12.47 1.00 31.03
CA ALA A 32 12.13 -0.32 30.49
C ALA A 32 10.63 -0.45 30.15
N VAL A 33 9.75 0.02 31.02
CA VAL A 33 8.28 0.02 30.78
C VAL A 33 7.96 0.95 29.61
N ALA A 34 8.54 2.14 29.55
CA ALA A 34 8.32 3.08 28.46
C ALA A 34 8.77 2.51 27.11
N SER A 35 9.91 1.81 27.06
CA SER A 35 10.40 1.18 25.83
C SER A 35 9.50 0.04 25.35
N VAL A 36 8.94 -0.78 26.25
CA VAL A 36 7.98 -1.84 25.91
C VAL A 36 6.67 -1.25 25.38
N LEU A 37 6.18 -0.17 26.02
CA LEU A 37 4.98 0.52 25.55
C LEU A 37 5.21 1.17 24.16
N LEU A 38 6.37 1.78 23.95
CA LEU A 38 6.71 2.36 22.64
C LEU A 38 6.83 1.28 21.55
N ALA A 39 7.49 0.17 21.84
CA ALA A 39 7.55 -0.97 20.92
C ALA A 39 6.16 -1.53 20.61
N GLY A 40 5.30 -1.69 21.62
CA GLY A 40 3.92 -2.13 21.45
C GLY A 40 3.08 -1.18 20.59
N THR A 41 3.26 0.13 20.73
CA THR A 41 2.56 1.11 19.89
C THR A 41 3.07 1.11 18.46
N ILE A 42 4.37 0.91 18.24
CA ILE A 42 4.95 0.82 16.89
C ILE A 42 4.46 -0.45 16.17
N THR A 43 4.42 -1.59 16.84
CA THR A 43 3.87 -2.84 16.27
C THR A 43 2.38 -2.72 15.99
N TRP A 44 1.61 -2.14 16.92
CA TRP A 44 0.18 -1.91 16.71
C TRP A 44 -0.08 -0.97 15.52
N LEU A 45 0.67 0.12 15.37
CA LEU A 45 0.59 1.04 14.23
C LEU A 45 1.02 0.38 12.90
N SER A 46 1.95 -0.58 12.93
CA SER A 46 2.38 -1.29 11.71
C SER A 46 1.34 -2.33 11.27
N GLU A 47 0.65 -2.97 12.22
CA GLU A 47 -0.45 -3.91 11.93
C GLU A 47 -1.73 -3.20 11.48
N HIS A 48 -1.93 -1.94 11.93
CA HIS A 48 -3.06 -1.11 11.53
C HIS A 48 -2.73 -0.14 10.38
N LYS A 49 -1.63 -0.35 9.67
CA LYS A 49 -1.50 0.23 8.33
C LYS A 49 -2.67 -0.33 7.53
N THR A 50 -3.65 0.54 7.29
CA THR A 50 -4.77 0.29 6.38
C THR A 50 -4.18 -0.36 5.14
N GLN A 51 -4.41 -1.65 4.96
CA GLN A 51 -4.19 -2.29 3.67
C GLN A 51 -4.93 -1.39 2.68
N PRO A 52 -4.33 -1.00 1.54
CA PRO A 52 -5.10 -0.38 0.49
C PRO A 52 -6.31 -1.31 0.30
N GLN A 53 -7.51 -0.82 0.59
CA GLN A 53 -8.71 -1.55 0.24
C GLN A 53 -8.58 -1.75 -1.27
N GLU A 54 -8.31 -2.97 -1.70
CA GLU A 54 -8.58 -3.36 -3.07
C GLU A 54 -10.06 -3.06 -3.26
N ILE A 55 -10.34 -2.03 -4.02
CA ILE A 55 -11.70 -1.70 -4.40
C ILE A 55 -12.11 -2.86 -5.32
N HIS A 56 -12.72 -3.88 -4.73
CA HIS A 56 -13.34 -4.97 -5.47
C HIS A 56 -14.56 -4.37 -6.16
N VAL A 57 -14.37 -3.85 -7.37
CA VAL A 57 -15.46 -3.37 -8.21
C VAL A 57 -16.28 -4.58 -8.61
N THR A 58 -17.55 -4.58 -8.29
CA THR A 58 -18.44 -5.66 -8.71
C THR A 58 -18.59 -5.64 -10.23
N GLN A 59 -18.92 -6.79 -10.85
CA GLN A 59 -19.17 -6.88 -12.27
C GLN A 59 -20.27 -5.93 -12.74
N ASP A 60 -21.29 -5.73 -11.91
CA ASP A 60 -22.38 -4.79 -12.19
C ASP A 60 -21.89 -3.34 -12.18
N GLU A 61 -21.03 -2.96 -11.25
CA GLU A 61 -20.42 -1.62 -11.20
C GLU A 61 -19.49 -1.38 -12.39
N PHE A 62 -18.69 -2.39 -12.77
CA PHE A 62 -17.85 -2.33 -13.95
C PHE A 62 -18.67 -2.07 -15.21
N LEU A 63 -19.72 -2.86 -15.45
CA LEU A 63 -20.60 -2.69 -16.61
C LEU A 63 -21.35 -1.35 -16.56
N LYS A 64 -21.82 -0.92 -15.39
CA LYS A 64 -22.52 0.35 -15.22
C LYS A 64 -21.67 1.55 -15.63
N VAL A 65 -20.36 1.48 -15.40
CA VAL A 65 -19.40 2.54 -15.83
C VAL A 65 -19.15 2.46 -17.33
N LEU A 66 -18.97 1.26 -17.89
CA LEU A 66 -18.52 1.10 -19.29
C LEU A 66 -19.62 1.13 -20.33
N ILE A 67 -20.85 0.72 -20.00
CA ILE A 67 -21.96 0.70 -20.98
C ILE A 67 -22.17 2.06 -21.66
N PRO A 68 -22.23 3.20 -20.93
CA PRO A 68 -22.40 4.50 -21.57
C PRO A 68 -21.26 4.87 -22.51
N ALA A 69 -20.00 4.60 -22.10
CA ALA A 69 -18.82 4.89 -22.93
C ALA A 69 -18.80 4.02 -24.20
N ALA A 70 -19.09 2.72 -24.09
CA ALA A 70 -19.18 1.82 -25.24
C ALA A 70 -20.31 2.22 -26.21
N GLN A 71 -21.44 2.71 -25.70
CA GLN A 71 -22.52 3.24 -26.53
C GLN A 71 -22.13 4.54 -27.23
N GLN A 72 -21.32 5.38 -26.60
CA GLN A 72 -20.80 6.60 -27.21
C GLN A 72 -19.77 6.24 -28.30
N ALA A 73 -18.84 5.34 -28.03
CA ALA A 73 -17.87 4.85 -29.02
C ALA A 73 -18.56 4.22 -30.27
N TYR A 74 -19.72 3.59 -30.09
CA TYR A 74 -20.51 3.11 -31.25
C TYR A 74 -21.00 4.26 -32.12
N LYS A 75 -21.49 5.33 -31.53
CA LYS A 75 -21.98 6.49 -32.28
C LYS A 75 -20.85 7.20 -33.03
N ASP A 76 -19.70 7.27 -32.43
CA ASP A 76 -18.57 8.04 -32.97
C ASP A 76 -17.73 7.24 -33.96
N TYR A 77 -17.56 5.93 -33.71
CA TYR A 77 -16.64 5.08 -34.47
C TYR A 77 -17.27 3.81 -35.06
N GLY A 78 -18.51 3.50 -34.70
CA GLY A 78 -19.22 2.32 -35.21
C GLY A 78 -18.81 0.99 -34.55
N VAL A 79 -18.04 1.01 -33.47
CA VAL A 79 -17.64 -0.20 -32.74
C VAL A 79 -18.79 -0.71 -31.89
N LEU A 80 -19.19 -1.96 -32.08
CA LEU A 80 -20.34 -2.54 -31.35
C LEU A 80 -20.07 -2.56 -29.84
N PRO A 81 -20.96 -2.02 -28.99
CA PRO A 81 -20.79 -1.97 -27.54
C PRO A 81 -20.53 -3.33 -26.91
N SER A 82 -21.19 -4.38 -27.40
CA SER A 82 -20.99 -5.76 -26.94
C SER A 82 -19.56 -6.26 -27.18
N VAL A 83 -18.93 -5.84 -28.26
CA VAL A 83 -17.54 -6.22 -28.59
C VAL A 83 -16.57 -5.47 -27.66
N SER A 84 -16.73 -4.15 -27.54
CA SER A 84 -15.89 -3.34 -26.61
C SER A 84 -15.98 -3.85 -25.19
N LEU A 85 -17.18 -4.13 -24.70
CA LEU A 85 -17.38 -4.63 -23.34
C LEU A 85 -16.78 -6.04 -23.15
N ALA A 86 -16.99 -6.95 -24.11
CA ALA A 86 -16.42 -8.29 -24.03
C ALA A 86 -14.89 -8.28 -24.01
N GLN A 87 -14.27 -7.44 -24.83
CA GLN A 87 -12.82 -7.25 -24.81
C GLN A 87 -12.34 -6.64 -23.49
N ALA A 88 -13.02 -5.58 -23.02
CA ALA A 88 -12.67 -4.97 -21.73
C ALA A 88 -12.71 -5.99 -20.59
N ILE A 89 -13.74 -6.84 -20.53
CA ILE A 89 -13.88 -7.90 -19.53
C ILE A 89 -12.71 -8.89 -19.62
N LEU A 90 -12.42 -9.40 -20.81
CA LEU A 90 -11.41 -10.43 -21.03
C LEU A 90 -9.98 -9.90 -20.78
N GLU A 91 -9.65 -8.75 -21.34
CA GLU A 91 -8.31 -8.18 -21.28
C GLU A 91 -7.96 -7.62 -19.88
N SER A 92 -8.95 -7.09 -19.16
CA SER A 92 -8.74 -6.47 -17.86
C SER A 92 -9.07 -7.38 -16.66
N ASN A 93 -9.65 -8.58 -16.91
CA ASN A 93 -10.25 -9.39 -15.85
C ASN A 93 -11.24 -8.59 -15.02
N TRP A 94 -12.29 -8.04 -15.65
CA TRP A 94 -13.28 -7.20 -14.99
C TRP A 94 -12.71 -5.92 -14.32
N GLY A 95 -11.63 -5.39 -14.86
CA GLY A 95 -10.94 -4.22 -14.30
C GLY A 95 -9.98 -4.52 -13.17
N GLU A 96 -9.80 -5.78 -12.77
CA GLU A 96 -8.95 -6.21 -11.65
C GLU A 96 -7.47 -6.28 -12.01
N SER A 97 -7.09 -6.36 -13.30
CA SER A 97 -5.70 -6.38 -13.69
C SER A 97 -4.96 -5.12 -13.19
N LEU A 98 -3.66 -5.25 -12.89
CA LEU A 98 -2.85 -4.11 -12.44
C LEU A 98 -2.94 -2.91 -13.39
N LEU A 99 -2.96 -3.18 -14.69
CA LEU A 99 -3.02 -2.15 -15.72
C LEU A 99 -4.39 -1.44 -15.74
N ALA A 100 -5.47 -2.18 -15.56
CA ALA A 100 -6.81 -1.64 -15.51
C ALA A 100 -7.14 -0.94 -14.18
N SER A 101 -6.80 -1.56 -13.05
CA SER A 101 -7.17 -1.04 -11.73
C SER A 101 -6.38 0.20 -11.32
N LYS A 102 -5.10 0.28 -11.73
CA LYS A 102 -4.20 1.37 -11.32
C LYS A 102 -4.02 2.45 -12.38
N TYR A 103 -4.09 2.06 -13.65
CA TYR A 103 -3.76 2.95 -14.77
C TYR A 103 -4.92 3.12 -15.77
N TYR A 104 -6.09 2.58 -15.44
CA TYR A 104 -7.32 2.64 -16.20
C TYR A 104 -7.22 2.14 -17.65
N ASN A 105 -6.20 1.38 -18.00
CA ASN A 105 -5.99 0.83 -19.33
C ASN A 105 -6.59 -0.57 -19.42
N LEU A 106 -7.79 -0.67 -19.97
CA LEU A 106 -8.57 -1.90 -20.04
C LEU A 106 -8.07 -2.89 -21.12
N TYR A 107 -7.47 -2.39 -22.18
CA TYR A 107 -7.13 -3.16 -23.38
C TYR A 107 -5.64 -3.40 -23.56
N GLY A 108 -4.80 -3.04 -22.62
CA GLY A 108 -3.36 -3.19 -22.75
C GLY A 108 -2.74 -2.29 -23.85
N VAL A 109 -3.35 -1.14 -24.13
CA VAL A 109 -2.89 -0.21 -25.16
C VAL A 109 -1.48 0.27 -24.85
N LYS A 110 -0.58 0.08 -25.83
CA LYS A 110 0.80 0.56 -25.72
C LYS A 110 0.84 2.09 -25.81
N GLY A 111 1.69 2.70 -24.99
CA GLY A 111 1.88 4.15 -24.92
C GLY A 111 3.16 4.61 -25.58
N SER A 112 3.20 5.89 -25.94
CA SER A 112 4.40 6.58 -26.39
C SER A 112 5.00 7.44 -25.28
N SER A 113 6.19 8.02 -25.52
CA SER A 113 6.79 8.98 -24.58
C SER A 113 6.10 10.34 -24.57
N ALA A 114 5.22 10.61 -25.53
CA ALA A 114 4.50 11.87 -25.68
C ALA A 114 3.17 11.90 -24.87
N GLU A 115 2.74 10.77 -24.32
CA GLU A 115 1.48 10.60 -23.60
C GLU A 115 1.74 10.13 -22.17
N PRO A 116 0.78 10.32 -21.23
CA PRO A 116 0.84 9.68 -19.93
C PRO A 116 1.03 8.18 -20.09
N ASN A 117 2.07 7.64 -19.49
CA ASN A 117 2.44 6.24 -19.67
C ASN A 117 3.10 5.66 -18.43
N VAL A 118 3.09 4.32 -18.35
CA VAL A 118 3.79 3.52 -17.35
C VAL A 118 4.60 2.43 -18.04
N VAL A 119 5.76 2.11 -17.46
CA VAL A 119 6.58 0.99 -17.92
C VAL A 119 6.38 -0.17 -16.95
N LEU A 120 5.91 -1.31 -17.47
CA LEU A 120 5.65 -2.53 -16.71
C LEU A 120 6.29 -3.72 -17.39
N GLU A 121 6.69 -4.71 -16.59
CA GLU A 121 7.07 -6.01 -17.12
C GLU A 121 5.86 -6.69 -17.76
N THR A 122 6.05 -7.22 -18.96
CA THR A 122 5.04 -7.98 -19.71
C THR A 122 5.69 -9.16 -20.41
N ALA A 123 4.93 -10.25 -20.54
CA ALA A 123 5.36 -11.39 -21.32
C ALA A 123 4.92 -11.21 -22.79
N GLU A 124 5.82 -11.40 -23.71
CA GLU A 124 5.54 -11.40 -25.15
C GLU A 124 6.03 -12.69 -25.80
N PHE A 125 5.26 -13.20 -26.76
CA PHE A 125 5.62 -14.40 -27.52
C PHE A 125 6.33 -14.01 -28.81
N VAL A 126 7.66 -14.21 -28.83
CA VAL A 126 8.51 -13.82 -29.93
C VAL A 126 9.35 -15.02 -30.37
N ASN A 127 9.41 -15.29 -31.67
CA ASN A 127 10.19 -16.40 -32.24
C ASN A 127 9.93 -17.77 -31.57
N ASN A 128 8.64 -18.07 -31.32
CA ASN A 128 8.17 -19.30 -30.69
C ASN A 128 8.60 -19.49 -29.22
N THR A 129 8.94 -18.40 -28.52
CA THR A 129 9.37 -18.40 -27.11
C THR A 129 8.74 -17.24 -26.35
N TRP A 130 8.30 -17.48 -25.12
CA TRP A 130 7.88 -16.43 -24.21
C TRP A 130 9.09 -15.70 -23.64
N ILE A 131 9.11 -14.39 -23.79
CA ILE A 131 10.13 -13.52 -23.20
C ILE A 131 9.48 -12.46 -22.32
N THR A 132 10.15 -12.07 -21.24
CA THR A 132 9.72 -10.96 -20.40
C THR A 132 10.45 -9.70 -20.88
N ILE A 133 9.69 -8.66 -21.17
CA ILE A 133 10.21 -7.36 -21.58
C ILE A 133 9.56 -6.23 -20.79
N ASN A 134 10.20 -5.07 -20.78
CA ASN A 134 9.60 -3.84 -20.29
C ASN A 134 8.74 -3.21 -21.37
N GLY A 135 7.43 -3.33 -21.24
CA GLY A 135 6.44 -2.71 -22.11
C GLY A 135 6.01 -1.35 -21.60
N ARG A 136 5.90 -0.37 -22.50
CA ARG A 136 5.31 0.94 -22.20
C ARG A 136 3.82 0.90 -22.50
N PHE A 137 2.98 1.25 -21.53
CA PHE A 137 1.53 1.24 -21.63
C PHE A 137 0.97 2.63 -21.41
N ARG A 138 -0.08 2.98 -22.14
CA ARG A 138 -0.81 4.24 -21.97
C ARG A 138 -1.52 4.25 -20.61
N VAL A 139 -1.55 5.44 -19.98
CA VAL A 139 -2.30 5.70 -18.74
C VAL A 139 -3.47 6.59 -19.10
N TYR A 140 -4.64 6.25 -18.59
CA TYR A 140 -5.88 7.00 -18.78
C TYR A 140 -6.36 7.59 -17.45
N GLU A 141 -7.24 8.56 -17.50
CA GLU A 141 -7.83 9.19 -16.32
C GLU A 141 -9.04 8.39 -15.77
N SER A 142 -9.66 7.57 -16.63
CA SER A 142 -10.79 6.72 -16.26
C SER A 142 -10.91 5.52 -17.19
N TRP A 143 -11.69 4.51 -16.79
CA TRP A 143 -12.05 3.41 -17.66
C TRP A 143 -12.89 3.84 -18.87
N ALA A 144 -13.76 4.85 -18.70
CA ALA A 144 -14.56 5.40 -19.80
C ALA A 144 -13.65 5.95 -20.90
N GLU A 145 -12.62 6.73 -20.54
CA GLU A 145 -11.64 7.27 -21.48
C GLU A 145 -10.89 6.17 -22.23
N SER A 146 -10.63 5.02 -21.59
CA SER A 146 -9.93 3.94 -22.29
C SER A 146 -10.80 3.19 -23.30
N VAL A 147 -12.12 3.38 -23.28
CA VAL A 147 -13.07 2.82 -24.24
C VAL A 147 -13.24 3.71 -25.47
N GLU A 148 -13.02 5.01 -25.33
CA GLU A 148 -13.12 6.03 -26.39
C GLU A 148 -11.87 6.04 -27.28
#